data_c2689e8ad2fa2c655c9c1c26f60ad4c1
#
_entry.id   c2689e8ad2fa2c655c9c1c26f60ad4c1
#
_cell.length_a   1.000
_cell.length_b   1.000
_cell.length_c   1.000
_cell.angle_alpha   90.00
_cell.angle_beta   90.00
_cell.angle_gamma   90.00
#
_symmetry.space_group_name_H-M   'P 1'
#
loop_
_entity.id
_entity.type
_entity.pdbx_description
1 polymer ?
#
loop_
_entity_poly.entity_id
_entity_poly.type
_entity_poly.pdbx_seq_one_letter_code
_entity_poly.pdbx_strand_id
1 'polypeptide(L)'
;MRFGTCVGFDKLESAAKLGYDYLESNLGHIKSLSEQELKNTKAMLDGYGAKLEAVNCFFPGEIHLAGEDADIEIIRDYTRRAFDNAVFLEIKTCVLGSGRSRSVPEGFDREKGRTDTLGSASYRRRSGRTRNKSCN
;
A
#
# COMPACT_ATOMS: atom_id res chain seq x y z
N MET A 1 25.96 8.04 -5.64
CA MET A 1 25.19 6.76 -5.61
C MET A 1 24.44 6.75 -4.30
N ARG A 2 23.18 6.30 -4.27
CA ARG A 2 22.38 6.22 -3.05
C ARG A 2 22.24 4.75 -2.64
N PHE A 3 22.40 4.48 -1.35
CA PHE A 3 22.27 3.13 -0.79
C PHE A 3 21.10 3.09 0.19
N GLY A 4 20.23 2.12 0.00
CA GLY A 4 19.12 1.85 0.90
C GLY A 4 19.15 0.44 1.46
N THR A 5 18.38 0.19 2.48
CA THR A 5 18.20 -1.14 3.05
C THR A 5 16.74 -1.43 3.34
N CYS A 6 16.35 -2.70 3.12
CA CYS A 6 15.03 -3.20 3.50
C CYS A 6 15.14 -3.91 4.86
N VAL A 7 14.37 -3.44 5.82
CA VAL A 7 14.42 -3.95 7.19
C VAL A 7 13.02 -4.11 7.78
N GLY A 8 12.90 -5.01 8.76
CA GLY A 8 11.72 -5.08 9.61
C GLY A 8 11.51 -3.75 10.36
N PHE A 9 10.26 -3.44 10.68
CA PHE A 9 9.92 -2.20 11.36
C PHE A 9 10.66 -2.04 12.70
N ASP A 10 10.87 -3.13 13.42
CA ASP A 10 11.64 -3.20 14.67
C ASP A 10 13.12 -2.83 14.53
N LYS A 11 13.64 -2.79 13.30
CA LYS A 11 15.04 -2.44 12.96
C LYS A 11 15.17 -1.06 12.32
N LEU A 12 14.08 -0.33 12.10
CA LEU A 12 14.13 0.98 11.42
C LEU A 12 15.06 1.95 12.11
N GLU A 13 14.98 2.07 13.44
CA GLU A 13 15.85 2.97 14.20
C GLU A 13 17.33 2.57 14.08
N SER A 14 17.62 1.29 14.18
CA SER A 14 19.00 0.79 14.03
C SER A 14 19.56 1.06 12.63
N ALA A 15 18.73 0.88 11.59
CA ALA A 15 19.12 1.18 10.22
C ALA A 15 19.29 2.69 9.98
N ALA A 16 18.42 3.52 10.57
CA ALA A 16 18.55 4.97 10.51
C ALA A 16 19.86 5.46 11.12
N LYS A 17 20.28 4.89 12.24
CA LYS A 17 21.58 5.18 12.89
C LYS A 17 22.80 4.84 12.03
N LEU A 18 22.67 3.84 11.13
CA LEU A 18 23.76 3.43 10.25
C LEU A 18 23.99 4.37 9.05
N GLY A 19 23.12 5.35 8.84
CA GLY A 19 23.30 6.40 7.83
C GLY A 19 22.99 5.95 6.39
N TYR A 20 22.07 5.01 6.19
CA TYR A 20 21.56 4.70 4.85
C TYR A 20 20.86 5.89 4.23
N ASP A 21 21.00 6.09 2.93
CA ASP A 21 20.34 7.19 2.19
C ASP A 21 18.81 7.08 2.19
N TYR A 22 18.28 5.85 2.27
CA TYR A 22 16.85 5.57 2.43
C TYR A 22 16.60 4.18 3.04
N LEU A 23 15.41 4.01 3.57
CA LEU A 23 14.94 2.76 4.15
C LEU A 23 13.72 2.24 3.41
N GLU A 24 13.55 0.92 3.43
CA GLU A 24 12.34 0.21 3.00
C GLU A 24 11.85 -0.68 4.14
N SER A 25 10.53 -0.80 4.31
CA SER A 25 9.92 -1.66 5.32
C SER A 25 8.59 -2.25 4.87
N ASN A 26 7.93 -3.02 5.73
CA ASN A 26 6.67 -3.68 5.44
C ASN A 26 5.47 -2.73 5.63
N LEU A 27 4.64 -2.58 4.60
CA LEU A 27 3.47 -1.70 4.64
C LEU A 27 2.39 -2.20 5.60
N GLY A 28 2.23 -3.52 5.74
CA GLY A 28 1.25 -4.08 6.67
C GLY A 28 1.48 -3.63 8.11
N HIS A 29 2.74 -3.48 8.52
CA HIS A 29 3.08 -2.93 9.82
C HIS A 29 2.77 -1.43 9.89
N ILE A 30 3.21 -0.66 8.88
CA ILE A 30 2.93 0.79 8.79
C ILE A 30 1.42 1.08 8.86
N LYS A 31 0.61 0.30 8.14
CA LYS A 31 -0.86 0.42 8.16
C LYS A 31 -1.46 0.21 9.56
N SER A 32 -0.86 -0.63 10.39
CA SER A 32 -1.38 -0.94 11.73
C SER A 32 -1.03 0.11 12.78
N LEU A 33 -0.12 1.04 12.49
CA LEU A 33 0.29 2.06 13.43
C LEU A 33 -0.86 2.99 13.82
N SER A 34 -0.92 3.32 15.09
CA SER A 34 -1.76 4.40 15.62
C SER A 34 -1.18 5.77 15.22
N GLU A 35 -1.98 6.82 15.36
CA GLU A 35 -1.54 8.19 15.08
C GLU A 35 -0.32 8.60 15.92
N GLN A 36 -0.26 8.18 17.18
CA GLN A 36 0.87 8.47 18.04
C GLN A 36 2.15 7.73 17.59
N GLU A 37 2.02 6.46 17.21
CA GLU A 37 3.15 5.67 16.70
C GLU A 37 3.66 6.22 15.37
N LEU A 38 2.78 6.68 14.48
CA LEU A 38 3.17 7.37 13.25
C LEU A 38 3.97 8.64 13.54
N LYS A 39 3.51 9.48 14.46
CA LYS A 39 4.22 10.70 14.89
C LYS A 39 5.60 10.37 15.47
N ASN A 40 5.66 9.36 16.34
CA ASN A 40 6.92 8.92 16.94
C ASN A 40 7.89 8.37 15.88
N THR A 41 7.38 7.56 14.93
CA THR A 41 8.19 7.02 13.83
C THR A 41 8.74 8.14 12.94
N LYS A 42 7.90 9.12 12.57
CA LYS A 42 8.35 10.27 11.80
C LYS A 42 9.41 11.07 12.52
N ALA A 43 9.18 11.41 13.79
CA ALA A 43 10.13 12.16 14.60
C ALA A 43 11.48 11.43 14.76
N MET A 44 11.45 10.11 14.91
CA MET A 44 12.65 9.28 14.97
C MET A 44 13.42 9.34 13.65
N LEU A 45 12.75 9.13 12.51
CA LEU A 45 13.38 9.20 11.18
C LEU A 45 13.98 10.60 10.92
N ASP A 46 13.23 11.65 11.20
CA ASP A 46 13.67 13.05 11.06
C ASP A 46 14.90 13.34 11.94
N GLY A 47 14.91 12.82 13.18
CA GLY A 47 16.01 12.98 14.12
C GLY A 47 17.34 12.37 13.63
N TYR A 48 17.29 11.30 12.84
CA TYR A 48 18.47 10.68 12.21
C TYR A 48 18.71 11.16 10.77
N GLY A 49 17.88 12.05 10.24
CA GLY A 49 17.94 12.47 8.85
C GLY A 49 17.65 11.32 7.85
N ALA A 50 17.02 10.26 8.33
CA ALA A 50 16.69 9.08 7.54
C ALA A 50 15.32 9.24 6.86
N LYS A 51 15.13 8.57 5.73
CA LYS A 51 13.86 8.58 4.99
C LYS A 51 13.37 7.16 4.75
N LEU A 52 12.12 6.89 5.12
CA LEU A 52 11.42 5.67 4.72
C LEU A 52 10.78 5.94 3.35
N GLU A 53 11.52 5.68 2.26
CA GLU A 53 11.07 6.04 0.91
C GLU A 53 10.24 4.95 0.23
N ALA A 54 10.37 3.71 0.67
CA ALA A 54 9.68 2.57 0.06
C ALA A 54 9.07 1.63 1.11
N VAL A 55 7.99 0.99 0.69
CA VAL A 55 7.37 -0.11 1.45
C VAL A 55 7.01 -1.25 0.51
N ASN A 56 7.06 -2.47 1.05
CA ASN A 56 6.72 -3.71 0.35
C ASN A 56 5.60 -4.48 1.05
N CYS A 57 5.27 -5.68 0.52
CA CYS A 57 4.24 -6.57 1.07
C CYS A 57 2.93 -5.84 1.36
N PHE A 58 2.36 -5.21 0.32
CA PHE A 58 1.20 -4.32 0.43
C PHE A 58 0.04 -4.96 1.19
N PHE A 59 -0.41 -6.14 0.76
CA PHE A 59 -1.49 -6.87 1.43
C PHE A 59 -0.95 -8.04 2.27
N PRO A 60 -1.45 -8.22 3.48
CA PRO A 60 -1.20 -9.42 4.27
C PRO A 60 -1.93 -10.62 3.64
N GLY A 61 -1.45 -11.83 3.92
CA GLY A 61 -1.94 -13.05 3.28
C GLY A 61 -3.41 -13.39 3.51
N GLU A 62 -4.00 -12.79 4.52
CA GLU A 62 -5.42 -12.95 4.90
C GLU A 62 -6.38 -12.13 4.03
N ILE A 63 -5.85 -11.13 3.30
CA ILE A 63 -6.66 -10.36 2.35
C ILE A 63 -6.48 -10.98 0.96
N HIS A 64 -7.52 -11.65 0.49
CA HIS A 64 -7.55 -12.27 -0.83
C HIS A 64 -7.94 -11.24 -1.90
N LEU A 65 -7.14 -11.18 -2.98
CA LEU A 65 -7.39 -10.30 -4.12
C LEU A 65 -8.05 -11.03 -5.29
N ALA A 66 -8.21 -12.35 -5.18
CA ALA A 66 -8.82 -13.20 -6.19
C ALA A 66 -9.55 -14.37 -5.51
N GLY A 67 -10.58 -14.90 -6.17
CA GLY A 67 -11.39 -16.00 -5.66
C GLY A 67 -12.66 -15.52 -4.98
N GLU A 68 -13.43 -16.47 -4.46
CA GLU A 68 -14.73 -16.21 -3.80
C GLU A 68 -14.56 -15.45 -2.47
N ASP A 69 -13.38 -15.57 -1.84
CA ASP A 69 -13.05 -14.88 -0.59
C ASP A 69 -12.55 -13.45 -0.78
N ALA A 70 -12.50 -12.95 -2.03
CA ALA A 70 -12.08 -11.59 -2.32
C ALA A 70 -13.20 -10.60 -1.98
N ASP A 71 -12.97 -9.77 -0.95
CA ASP A 71 -13.91 -8.73 -0.51
C ASP A 71 -13.38 -7.34 -0.88
N ILE A 72 -14.09 -6.68 -1.79
CA ILE A 72 -13.70 -5.37 -2.32
C ILE A 72 -13.76 -4.26 -1.26
N GLU A 73 -14.65 -4.35 -0.29
CA GLU A 73 -14.75 -3.35 0.77
C GLU A 73 -13.58 -3.49 1.75
N ILE A 74 -13.22 -4.71 2.11
CA ILE A 74 -12.03 -4.98 2.94
C ILE A 74 -10.76 -4.49 2.22
N ILE A 75 -10.63 -4.79 0.93
CA ILE A 75 -9.50 -4.34 0.10
C ILE A 75 -9.43 -2.81 0.07
N ARG A 76 -10.57 -2.15 -0.13
CA ARG A 76 -10.67 -0.69 -0.21
C ARG A 76 -10.31 -0.02 1.11
N ASP A 77 -10.87 -0.48 2.21
CA ASP A 77 -10.64 0.10 3.53
C ASP A 77 -9.20 -0.10 3.98
N TYR A 78 -8.64 -1.30 3.73
CA TYR A 78 -7.23 -1.56 3.97
C TYR A 78 -6.34 -0.61 3.17
N THR A 79 -6.60 -0.50 1.86
CA THR A 79 -5.81 0.33 0.95
C THR A 79 -5.85 1.80 1.35
N ARG A 80 -7.03 2.34 1.70
CA ARG A 80 -7.17 3.71 2.16
C ARG A 80 -6.28 3.98 3.37
N ARG A 81 -6.43 3.18 4.43
CA ARG A 81 -5.66 3.34 5.66
C ARG A 81 -4.15 3.16 5.43
N ALA A 82 -3.76 2.21 4.58
CA ALA A 82 -2.36 1.99 4.24
C ALA A 82 -1.75 3.21 3.54
N PHE A 83 -2.47 3.82 2.60
CA PHE A 83 -2.01 5.02 1.92
C PHE A 83 -2.03 6.26 2.79
N ASP A 84 -3.05 6.43 3.65
CA ASP A 84 -3.08 7.56 4.59
C ASP A 84 -1.82 7.56 5.49
N ASN A 85 -1.45 6.41 6.03
CA ASN A 85 -0.25 6.26 6.86
C ASN A 85 1.04 6.42 6.04
N ALA A 86 1.07 5.89 4.81
CA ALA A 86 2.22 6.04 3.92
C ALA A 86 2.45 7.52 3.53
N VAL A 87 1.39 8.26 3.23
CA VAL A 87 1.45 9.71 2.95
C VAL A 87 1.96 10.48 4.16
N PHE A 88 1.47 10.16 5.35
CA PHE A 88 1.94 10.81 6.59
C PHE A 88 3.45 10.64 6.80
N LEU A 89 3.99 9.46 6.48
CA LEU A 89 5.43 9.16 6.58
C LEU A 89 6.23 9.57 5.32
N GLU A 90 5.61 10.26 4.36
CA GLU A 90 6.22 10.72 3.12
C GLU A 90 6.80 9.61 2.24
N ILE A 91 6.22 8.40 2.35
CA ILE A 91 6.61 7.23 1.55
C ILE A 91 6.23 7.46 0.09
N LYS A 92 7.18 7.24 -0.82
CA LYS A 92 7.01 7.51 -2.26
C LYS A 92 6.69 6.28 -3.10
N THR A 93 7.10 5.11 -2.63
CA THR A 93 6.98 3.87 -3.39
C THR A 93 6.34 2.78 -2.55
N CYS A 94 5.21 2.25 -3.04
CA CYS A 94 4.55 1.09 -2.44
C CYS A 94 4.64 -0.09 -3.40
N VAL A 95 5.38 -1.12 -3.03
CA VAL A 95 5.51 -2.35 -3.82
C VAL A 95 4.38 -3.30 -3.48
N LEU A 96 3.57 -3.67 -4.47
CA LEU A 96 2.44 -4.56 -4.26
C LEU A 96 2.87 -5.90 -3.68
N GLY A 97 3.86 -6.58 -4.28
CA GLY A 97 4.36 -7.88 -3.82
C GLY A 97 3.21 -8.87 -3.53
N SER A 98 2.96 -9.13 -2.26
CA SER A 98 1.75 -9.79 -1.72
C SER A 98 1.40 -11.10 -2.43
N GLY A 99 2.37 -12.01 -2.58
CA GLY A 99 2.19 -13.26 -3.33
C GLY A 99 1.00 -14.11 -2.84
N ARG A 100 0.83 -14.24 -1.52
CA ARG A 100 -0.29 -14.98 -0.92
C ARG A 100 -1.64 -14.37 -1.26
N SER A 101 -1.77 -13.06 -1.11
CA SER A 101 -3.03 -12.33 -1.40
C SER A 101 -3.44 -12.43 -2.86
N ARG A 102 -2.47 -12.62 -3.77
CA ARG A 102 -2.69 -12.74 -5.21
C ARG A 102 -2.82 -14.18 -5.70
N SER A 103 -2.71 -15.15 -4.79
CA SER A 103 -2.89 -16.56 -5.16
C SER A 103 -4.31 -16.79 -5.64
N VAL A 104 -4.44 -17.43 -6.79
CA VAL A 104 -5.73 -17.85 -7.32
C VAL A 104 -6.02 -19.24 -6.73
N PRO A 105 -7.19 -19.45 -6.10
CA PRO A 105 -7.57 -20.75 -5.56
C PRO A 105 -7.57 -21.85 -6.62
N GLU A 106 -7.26 -23.07 -6.22
CA GLU A 106 -7.29 -24.23 -7.12
C GLU A 106 -8.70 -24.43 -7.68
N GLY A 107 -8.82 -24.69 -8.98
CA GLY A 107 -10.11 -24.84 -9.65
C GLY A 107 -10.86 -23.54 -9.96
N PHE A 108 -10.31 -22.38 -9.59
CA PHE A 108 -10.91 -21.11 -9.93
C PHE A 108 -10.55 -20.69 -11.37
N ASP A 109 -11.57 -20.45 -12.19
CA ASP A 109 -11.38 -20.02 -13.57
C ASP A 109 -10.86 -18.57 -13.61
N ARG A 110 -9.68 -18.38 -14.23
CA ARG A 110 -9.07 -17.06 -14.35
C ARG A 110 -9.91 -16.04 -15.14
N GLU A 111 -10.67 -16.51 -16.13
CA GLU A 111 -11.58 -15.65 -16.89
C GLU A 111 -12.75 -15.21 -16.00
N LYS A 112 -13.36 -16.16 -15.30
CA LYS A 112 -14.45 -15.91 -14.36
C LYS A 112 -14.00 -14.97 -13.25
N GLY A 113 -12.83 -15.21 -12.62
CA GLY A 113 -12.26 -14.35 -11.60
C GLY A 113 -11.95 -12.94 -12.08
N ARG A 114 -11.52 -12.79 -13.32
CA ARG A 114 -11.34 -11.46 -13.93
C ARG A 114 -12.65 -10.70 -14.10
N THR A 115 -13.71 -11.42 -14.42
CA THR A 115 -15.05 -10.85 -14.61
C THR A 115 -15.67 -10.48 -13.26
N ASP A 116 -15.54 -11.33 -12.26
CA ASP A 116 -16.13 -11.13 -10.94
C ASP A 116 -15.39 -10.06 -10.12
N THR A 117 -14.06 -10.01 -10.17
CA THR A 117 -13.25 -9.00 -9.48
C THR A 117 -13.32 -7.62 -10.16
N LEU A 118 -13.47 -7.58 -11.48
CA LEU A 118 -13.58 -6.34 -12.26
C LEU A 118 -15.02 -5.97 -12.59
N GLY A 119 -15.93 -6.92 -12.59
CA GLY A 119 -17.33 -6.74 -12.99
C GLY A 119 -18.27 -6.48 -11.84
N SER A 120 -18.01 -7.00 -10.64
CA SER A 120 -18.74 -6.63 -9.42
C SER A 120 -18.30 -5.25 -8.91
N ALA A 121 -17.03 -4.87 -9.11
CA ALA A 121 -16.64 -3.49 -9.08
C ALA A 121 -17.17 -2.85 -10.36
N SER A 122 -18.45 -2.44 -10.36
CA SER A 122 -18.98 -1.49 -11.32
C SER A 122 -18.18 -0.19 -11.16
N TYR A 123 -16.96 -0.21 -11.67
CA TYR A 123 -16.18 0.97 -11.92
C TYR A 123 -16.90 1.74 -13.04
N ARG A 124 -18.01 2.36 -12.69
CA ARG A 124 -18.56 3.44 -13.49
C ARG A 124 -17.47 4.50 -13.50
N ARG A 125 -16.63 4.47 -14.53
CA ARG A 125 -15.97 5.68 -15.00
C ARG A 125 -17.07 6.74 -15.08
N ARG A 126 -17.16 7.61 -14.09
CA ARG A 126 -17.78 8.92 -14.29
C ARG A 126 -16.83 9.65 -15.23
N SER A 127 -16.98 9.38 -16.51
CA SER A 127 -16.49 10.27 -17.55
C SER A 127 -17.28 11.56 -17.39
N GLY A 128 -16.74 12.47 -16.60
CA GLY A 128 -17.19 13.86 -16.56
C GLY A 128 -16.90 14.50 -17.90
N ARG A 129 -17.76 14.23 -18.87
CA ARG A 129 -17.81 14.96 -20.12
C ARG A 129 -18.52 16.27 -19.82
N THR A 130 -17.78 17.26 -19.34
CA THR A 130 -18.25 18.65 -19.37
C THR A 130 -18.44 19.02 -20.82
N ARG A 131 -19.72 19.05 -21.25
CA ARG A 131 -20.11 19.69 -22.50
C ARG A 131 -19.90 21.19 -22.31
N ASN A 132 -18.85 21.73 -22.91
CA ASN A 132 -18.78 23.15 -23.18
C ASN A 132 -19.95 23.52 -24.06
N LYS A 133 -20.93 24.22 -23.51
CA LYS A 133 -21.92 24.97 -24.28
C LYS A 133 -21.21 26.26 -24.70
N SER A 134 -20.87 26.34 -25.97
CA SER A 134 -20.54 27.59 -26.62
C SER A 134 -21.77 28.51 -26.57
N CYS A 135 -21.63 29.68 -25.98
CA CYS A 135 -22.53 30.80 -26.16
C CYS A 135 -22.27 31.41 -27.52
N ASN A 136 -23.33 31.50 -28.29
CA ASN A 136 -23.50 32.57 -29.30
C ASN A 136 -24.16 33.75 -28.63
#